data_4d9fe1e899eac7d264f145a127313fb1
#
_entry.id   4d9fe1e899eac7d264f145a127313fb1
#
_cell.length_a   1.000
_cell.length_b   1.000
_cell.length_c   1.000
_cell.angle_alpha   90.00
_cell.angle_beta   90.00
_cell.angle_gamma   90.00
#
_symmetry.space_group_name_H-M   'P 1'
#
loop_
_entity.id
_entity.type
_entity.pdbx_description
1 polymer ?
#
loop_
_entity_poly.entity_id
_entity_poly.type
_entity_poly.pdbx_seq_one_letter_code
_entity_poly.pdbx_strand_id
1 'polypeptide(L)'
;MEKLLLVIKQVIEPFTKDILMTTHYLMVLVVVIRKLRHRGKKRHTKGYVENRGKISISHTIQERPKDANNRTRIGDWEADTVAGKTGKSCLVTLTDRYYRFLKIQKVAVKKSKLVIEAMVKMLEPLTKHTVTPDRGKECPYHQKLCDQLKI
;
A
#
# COMPACT_ATOMS: atom_id res chain seq x y z
N MET A 1 -14.28 10.31 -18.54
CA MET A 1 -14.38 11.79 -18.61
C MET A 1 -15.75 12.27 -19.02
N GLU A 2 -16.38 11.67 -20.02
CA GLU A 2 -17.71 12.05 -20.49
C GLU A 2 -18.82 12.00 -19.43
N LYS A 3 -18.89 10.93 -18.62
CA LYS A 3 -19.90 10.83 -17.54
C LYS A 3 -19.74 11.91 -16.47
N LEU A 4 -18.52 12.34 -16.18
CA LEU A 4 -18.28 13.43 -15.22
C LEU A 4 -18.69 14.79 -15.82
N LEU A 5 -18.43 14.97 -17.11
CA LEU A 5 -18.87 16.16 -17.86
C LEU A 5 -20.39 16.26 -17.90
N LEU A 6 -21.07 15.12 -18.06
CA LEU A 6 -22.55 15.05 -18.08
C LEU A 6 -23.14 15.42 -16.73
N VAL A 7 -22.60 14.90 -15.63
CA VAL A 7 -23.04 15.24 -14.26
C VAL A 7 -22.77 16.71 -13.95
N ILE A 8 -21.62 17.23 -14.35
CA ILE A 8 -21.29 18.65 -14.17
C ILE A 8 -22.24 19.54 -15.00
N LYS A 9 -22.56 19.17 -16.24
CA LYS A 9 -23.57 19.88 -17.05
C LYS A 9 -24.92 19.86 -16.38
N GLN A 10 -25.46 18.71 -15.98
CA GLN A 10 -26.76 18.58 -15.36
C GLN A 10 -26.91 19.37 -14.04
N VAL A 11 -25.83 19.51 -13.26
CA VAL A 11 -25.87 20.23 -11.97
C VAL A 11 -25.66 21.73 -12.15
N ILE A 12 -24.95 22.17 -13.18
CA ILE A 12 -24.48 23.55 -13.32
C ILE A 12 -25.29 24.33 -14.38
N GLU A 13 -25.87 23.68 -15.42
CA GLU A 13 -26.68 24.34 -16.44
C GLU A 13 -27.87 25.18 -15.90
N PRO A 14 -28.57 24.78 -14.82
CA PRO A 14 -29.66 25.63 -14.30
C PRO A 14 -29.19 26.95 -13.69
N PHE A 15 -27.90 27.03 -13.28
CA PHE A 15 -27.37 28.20 -12.57
C PHE A 15 -26.60 29.19 -13.45
N THR A 16 -26.46 28.92 -14.74
CA THR A 16 -25.43 29.61 -15.55
C THR A 16 -25.96 30.40 -16.74
N LYS A 17 -27.24 30.80 -16.74
CA LYS A 17 -27.76 31.56 -17.91
C LYS A 17 -27.24 32.99 -18.01
N ASP A 18 -26.68 33.61 -16.97
CA ASP A 18 -26.42 35.06 -17.00
C ASP A 18 -25.10 35.63 -16.43
N ILE A 19 -24.07 34.86 -16.14
CA ILE A 19 -22.84 35.48 -15.57
C ILE A 19 -21.57 34.94 -16.18
N LEU A 20 -20.70 35.85 -16.66
CA LEU A 20 -19.28 35.72 -17.05
C LEU A 20 -18.63 34.35 -16.75
N MET A 21 -18.76 33.44 -17.65
CA MET A 21 -18.73 31.99 -17.47
C MET A 21 -17.35 31.38 -17.34
N THR A 22 -16.31 31.98 -17.84
CA THR A 22 -15.03 31.26 -17.98
C THR A 22 -14.22 31.18 -16.69
N THR A 23 -14.11 32.24 -15.93
CA THR A 23 -13.28 32.26 -14.71
C THR A 23 -13.94 31.53 -13.53
N HIS A 24 -15.26 31.70 -13.37
CA HIS A 24 -15.98 31.04 -12.29
C HIS A 24 -16.09 29.53 -12.52
N TYR A 25 -16.33 29.10 -13.78
CA TYR A 25 -16.37 27.69 -14.16
C TYR A 25 -15.01 27.00 -13.94
N LEU A 26 -13.91 27.67 -14.29
CA LEU A 26 -12.55 27.15 -14.04
C LEU A 26 -12.26 27.03 -12.54
N MET A 27 -12.67 27.99 -11.73
CA MET A 27 -12.51 27.94 -10.26
C MET A 27 -13.29 26.76 -9.65
N VAL A 28 -14.56 26.59 -10.03
CA VAL A 28 -15.39 25.47 -9.58
C VAL A 28 -14.77 24.13 -10.02
N LEU A 29 -14.31 24.03 -11.27
CA LEU A 29 -13.65 22.84 -11.80
C LEU A 29 -12.39 22.50 -11.02
N VAL A 30 -11.56 23.48 -10.68
CA VAL A 30 -10.34 23.29 -9.87
C VAL A 30 -10.69 22.79 -8.46
N VAL A 31 -11.72 23.35 -7.83
CA VAL A 31 -12.18 22.92 -6.50
C VAL A 31 -12.69 21.48 -6.54
N VAL A 32 -13.51 21.15 -7.54
CA VAL A 32 -14.03 19.78 -7.74
C VAL A 32 -12.90 18.79 -7.97
N ILE A 33 -11.94 19.10 -8.85
CA ILE A 33 -10.79 18.25 -9.14
C ILE A 33 -9.94 18.01 -7.86
N ARG A 34 -9.76 19.04 -7.02
CA ARG A 34 -9.04 18.90 -5.75
C ARG A 34 -9.74 17.99 -4.75
N LYS A 35 -11.08 17.89 -4.81
CA LYS A 35 -11.89 17.01 -3.95
C LYS A 35 -11.95 15.56 -4.47
N LEU A 36 -11.65 15.32 -5.74
CA LEU A 36 -11.61 13.96 -6.29
C LEU A 36 -10.48 13.15 -5.66
N ARG A 37 -10.74 11.84 -5.45
CA ARG A 37 -9.77 10.90 -4.89
C ARG A 37 -8.42 10.92 -5.61
N HIS A 38 -8.41 11.08 -6.92
CA HIS A 38 -7.19 11.09 -7.73
C HIS A 38 -6.63 12.50 -7.98
N ARG A 39 -7.31 13.57 -7.52
CA ARG A 39 -6.87 14.97 -7.66
C ARG A 39 -6.34 15.32 -9.06
N GLY A 40 -7.00 14.84 -10.11
CA GLY A 40 -6.58 15.06 -11.51
C GLY A 40 -5.35 14.26 -11.96
N LYS A 41 -4.82 13.32 -11.18
CA LYS A 41 -3.72 12.44 -11.62
C LYS A 41 -4.15 11.61 -12.83
N LYS A 42 -3.32 11.59 -13.88
CA LYS A 42 -3.55 10.77 -15.06
C LYS A 42 -3.57 9.28 -14.66
N ARG A 43 -4.52 8.52 -15.20
CA ARG A 43 -4.49 7.07 -15.11
C ARG A 43 -3.33 6.54 -15.95
N HIS A 44 -2.66 5.52 -15.46
CA HIS A 44 -1.69 4.79 -16.27
C HIS A 44 -2.39 4.16 -17.47
N THR A 45 -1.79 4.25 -18.64
CA THR A 45 -2.28 3.62 -19.86
C THR A 45 -2.19 2.10 -19.75
N LYS A 46 -3.03 1.38 -20.52
CA LYS A 46 -2.93 -0.09 -20.65
C LYS A 46 -1.51 -0.45 -21.12
N GLY A 47 -0.81 -1.30 -20.39
CA GLY A 47 0.59 -1.66 -20.68
C GLY A 47 1.65 -0.80 -19.95
N TYR A 48 1.25 0.13 -19.09
CA TYR A 48 2.22 0.84 -18.24
C TYR A 48 2.94 -0.15 -17.31
N VAL A 49 4.25 -0.25 -17.50
CA VAL A 49 5.13 -1.03 -16.61
C VAL A 49 5.76 -0.06 -15.61
N GLU A 50 5.52 -0.30 -14.34
CA GLU A 50 6.17 0.47 -13.29
C GLU A 50 7.67 0.13 -13.22
N ASN A 51 8.52 1.11 -13.54
CA ASN A 51 9.97 0.95 -13.50
C ASN A 51 10.59 1.37 -12.16
N ARG A 52 9.78 1.76 -11.17
CA ARG A 52 10.27 2.20 -9.86
C ARG A 52 10.78 1.02 -9.05
N GLY A 53 12.10 0.80 -9.08
CA GLY A 53 12.81 -0.06 -8.15
C GLY A 53 12.31 -1.52 -8.17
N LYS A 54 12.67 -2.27 -9.22
CA LYS A 54 12.47 -3.72 -9.21
C LYS A 54 13.34 -4.33 -8.11
N ILE A 55 12.70 -4.87 -7.09
CA ILE A 55 13.37 -5.66 -6.06
C ILE A 55 13.56 -7.05 -6.63
N SER A 56 14.77 -7.59 -6.53
CA SER A 56 15.01 -9.02 -6.84
C SER A 56 14.21 -9.86 -5.85
N ILE A 57 13.29 -10.66 -6.36
CA ILE A 57 12.41 -11.52 -5.56
C ILE A 57 12.98 -12.94 -5.66
N SER A 58 13.28 -13.55 -4.50
CA SER A 58 13.74 -14.94 -4.44
C SER A 58 12.61 -15.94 -4.69
N HIS A 59 11.42 -15.65 -4.15
CA HIS A 59 10.24 -16.52 -4.25
C HIS A 59 9.02 -15.71 -4.67
N THR A 60 8.23 -16.27 -5.59
CA THR A 60 6.98 -15.64 -6.03
C THR A 60 5.84 -16.01 -5.09
N ILE A 61 4.77 -15.22 -5.10
CA ILE A 61 3.59 -15.49 -4.28
C ILE A 61 2.90 -16.81 -4.66
N GLN A 62 3.12 -17.29 -5.88
CA GLN A 62 2.58 -18.56 -6.38
C GLN A 62 3.26 -19.78 -5.75
N GLU A 63 4.50 -19.62 -5.29
CA GLU A 63 5.29 -20.66 -4.62
C GLU A 63 4.92 -20.81 -3.13
N ARG A 64 4.01 -19.95 -2.64
CA ARG A 64 3.55 -20.01 -1.25
C ARG A 64 2.90 -21.38 -0.94
N PRO A 65 3.19 -22.01 0.21
CA PRO A 65 2.57 -23.25 0.62
C PRO A 65 1.03 -23.19 0.61
N LYS A 66 0.41 -24.29 0.23
CA LYS A 66 -1.06 -24.38 0.17
C LYS A 66 -1.71 -24.09 1.51
N ASP A 67 -1.11 -24.54 2.63
CA ASP A 67 -1.62 -24.28 3.97
C ASP A 67 -1.68 -22.79 4.28
N ALA A 68 -0.65 -22.04 3.90
CA ALA A 68 -0.63 -20.59 4.04
C ALA A 68 -1.70 -19.91 3.16
N ASN A 69 -1.93 -20.41 1.94
CA ASN A 69 -2.96 -19.87 1.06
C ASN A 69 -4.37 -20.15 1.60
N ASN A 70 -4.61 -21.38 2.05
CA ASN A 70 -5.89 -21.83 2.59
C ASN A 70 -6.15 -21.34 4.02
N ARG A 71 -5.13 -20.77 4.68
CA ARG A 71 -5.22 -20.31 6.07
C ARG A 71 -5.61 -21.43 7.01
N THR A 72 -4.98 -22.58 6.91
CA THR A 72 -5.32 -23.79 7.69
C THR A 72 -4.46 -23.96 8.92
N ARG A 73 -3.35 -23.22 9.05
CA ARG A 73 -2.43 -23.35 10.18
C ARG A 73 -2.00 -21.99 10.73
N ILE A 74 -1.57 -21.99 11.98
CA ILE A 74 -0.97 -20.85 12.68
C ILE A 74 0.49 -20.69 12.23
N GLY A 75 0.99 -19.45 12.19
CA GLY A 75 2.40 -19.19 11.93
C GLY A 75 2.72 -18.80 10.48
N ASP A 76 1.71 -18.56 9.67
CA ASP A 76 1.85 -17.95 8.35
C ASP A 76 1.52 -16.46 8.46
N TRP A 77 2.55 -15.61 8.38
CA TRP A 77 2.45 -14.19 8.67
C TRP A 77 2.43 -13.33 7.41
N GLU A 78 1.59 -12.32 7.43
CA GLU A 78 1.62 -11.19 6.47
C GLU A 78 2.29 -10.00 7.16
N ALA A 79 3.30 -9.44 6.51
CA ALA A 79 4.03 -8.29 7.01
C ALA A 79 3.77 -7.07 6.13
N ASP A 80 3.45 -5.94 6.77
CA ASP A 80 3.23 -4.66 6.11
C ASP A 80 3.82 -3.51 6.91
N THR A 81 3.97 -2.35 6.29
CA THR A 81 4.46 -1.14 6.94
C THR A 81 3.56 0.05 6.69
N VAL A 82 3.08 0.66 7.75
CA VAL A 82 2.32 1.91 7.67
C VAL A 82 3.27 3.08 7.86
N ALA A 83 3.54 3.81 6.79
CA ALA A 83 4.44 4.95 6.82
C ALA A 83 3.75 6.18 7.40
N GLY A 84 4.43 6.88 8.31
CA GLY A 84 4.07 8.22 8.73
C GLY A 84 4.49 9.28 7.69
N LYS A 85 4.81 10.49 8.14
CA LYS A 85 5.39 11.52 7.26
C LYS A 85 6.73 11.02 6.71
N THR A 86 7.05 11.41 5.47
CA THR A 86 8.31 11.05 4.79
C THR A 86 9.52 11.31 5.71
N GLY A 87 10.38 10.31 5.85
CA GLY A 87 11.58 10.37 6.71
C GLY A 87 11.32 10.27 8.22
N LYS A 88 10.08 10.06 8.63
CA LYS A 88 9.66 9.88 10.03
C LYS A 88 9.40 8.41 10.37
N SER A 89 8.83 8.20 11.55
CA SER A 89 8.51 6.86 12.06
C SER A 89 7.51 6.12 11.16
N CYS A 90 7.59 4.79 11.20
CA CYS A 90 6.59 3.90 10.63
C CYS A 90 6.13 2.88 11.66
N LEU A 91 4.99 2.27 11.40
CA LEU A 91 4.51 1.10 12.11
C LEU A 91 4.81 -0.13 11.26
N VAL A 92 5.39 -1.14 11.85
CA VAL A 92 5.54 -2.47 11.27
C VAL A 92 4.41 -3.32 11.82
N THR A 93 3.64 -3.92 10.95
CA THR A 93 2.50 -4.77 11.30
C THR A 93 2.76 -6.19 10.84
N LEU A 94 2.41 -7.13 11.68
CA LEU A 94 2.46 -8.57 11.40
C LEU A 94 1.10 -9.15 11.73
N THR A 95 0.47 -9.77 10.74
CA THR A 95 -0.85 -10.41 10.88
C THR A 95 -0.74 -11.90 10.61
N ASP A 96 -1.11 -12.74 11.59
CA ASP A 96 -1.28 -14.17 11.37
C ASP A 96 -2.47 -14.43 10.44
N ARG A 97 -2.27 -15.27 9.44
CA ARG A 97 -3.29 -15.52 8.41
C ARG A 97 -4.48 -16.36 8.91
N TYR A 98 -4.24 -17.23 9.89
CA TYR A 98 -5.26 -18.12 10.42
C TYR A 98 -6.14 -17.39 11.43
N TYR A 99 -5.58 -16.93 12.56
CA TYR A 99 -6.32 -16.29 13.63
C TYR A 99 -6.56 -14.79 13.45
N ARG A 100 -5.93 -14.17 12.44
CA ARG A 100 -5.95 -12.71 12.28
C ARG A 100 -5.32 -11.94 13.45
N PHE A 101 -4.48 -12.62 14.22
CA PHE A 101 -3.75 -12.02 15.31
C PHE A 101 -2.78 -10.96 14.76
N LEU A 102 -2.88 -9.75 15.29
CA LEU A 102 -2.13 -8.58 14.84
C LEU A 102 -1.08 -8.20 15.87
N LYS A 103 0.18 -8.11 15.45
CA LYS A 103 1.25 -7.46 16.21
C LYS A 103 1.68 -6.17 15.52
N ILE A 104 1.99 -5.15 16.32
CA ILE A 104 2.40 -3.84 15.80
C ILE A 104 3.61 -3.36 16.59
N GLN A 105 4.62 -2.86 15.88
CA GLN A 105 5.78 -2.21 16.48
C GLN A 105 6.09 -0.90 15.77
N LYS A 106 6.31 0.17 16.55
CA LYS A 106 6.75 1.46 16.03
C LYS A 106 8.27 1.43 15.80
N VAL A 107 8.69 1.92 14.64
CA VAL A 107 10.09 2.10 14.26
C VAL A 107 10.36 3.58 14.03
N ALA A 108 11.46 4.10 14.56
CA ALA A 108 11.75 5.54 14.53
C ALA A 108 11.92 6.10 13.12
N VAL A 109 12.50 5.30 12.20
CA VAL A 109 12.70 5.70 10.80
C VAL A 109 12.43 4.49 9.92
N LYS A 110 11.73 4.69 8.79
CA LYS A 110 11.47 3.65 7.79
C LYS A 110 12.74 3.29 7.01
N LYS A 111 13.67 2.57 7.67
CA LYS A 111 14.87 1.97 7.07
C LYS A 111 14.74 0.46 7.09
N SER A 112 15.10 -0.21 6.00
CA SER A 112 14.96 -1.67 5.84
C SER A 112 15.58 -2.46 6.99
N LYS A 113 16.74 -2.08 7.47
CA LYS A 113 17.42 -2.76 8.60
C LYS A 113 16.55 -2.72 9.87
N LEU A 114 16.06 -1.55 10.26
CA LEU A 114 15.25 -1.38 11.46
C LEU A 114 13.88 -2.07 11.35
N VAL A 115 13.30 -2.10 10.15
CA VAL A 115 12.04 -2.80 9.89
C VAL A 115 12.22 -4.30 10.07
N ILE A 116 13.30 -4.88 9.54
CA ILE A 116 13.60 -6.31 9.68
C ILE A 116 13.88 -6.66 11.14
N GLU A 117 14.71 -5.88 11.85
CA GLU A 117 14.97 -6.08 13.27
C GLU A 117 13.67 -6.08 14.10
N ALA A 118 12.75 -5.18 13.79
CA ALA A 118 11.44 -5.14 14.44
C ALA A 118 10.61 -6.41 14.12
N MET A 119 10.59 -6.86 12.86
CA MET A 119 9.90 -8.09 12.46
C MET A 119 10.47 -9.31 13.18
N VAL A 120 11.79 -9.46 13.21
CA VAL A 120 12.48 -10.57 13.90
C VAL A 120 12.09 -10.57 15.38
N LYS A 121 12.25 -9.44 16.06
CA LYS A 121 11.90 -9.30 17.48
C LYS A 121 10.45 -9.67 17.78
N MET A 122 9.53 -9.30 16.90
CA MET A 122 8.12 -9.62 17.08
C MET A 122 7.81 -11.10 16.83
N LEU A 123 8.51 -11.75 15.88
CA LEU A 123 8.28 -13.12 15.48
C LEU A 123 9.06 -14.14 16.32
N GLU A 124 10.16 -13.75 16.92
CA GLU A 124 11.04 -14.66 17.67
C GLU A 124 10.28 -15.54 18.68
N PRO A 125 9.39 -14.99 19.53
CA PRO A 125 8.65 -15.78 20.52
C PRO A 125 7.42 -16.52 19.96
N LEU A 126 7.17 -16.48 18.65
CA LEU A 126 5.96 -16.98 18.03
C LEU A 126 6.24 -18.16 17.10
N THR A 127 5.19 -18.98 16.91
CA THR A 127 5.20 -19.99 15.84
C THR A 127 5.29 -19.28 14.49
N LYS A 128 6.21 -19.73 13.64
CA LYS A 128 6.47 -19.14 12.33
C LYS A 128 6.85 -20.21 11.32
N HIS A 129 6.13 -20.23 10.21
CA HIS A 129 6.36 -21.12 9.06
C HIS A 129 6.67 -20.34 7.82
N THR A 130 5.92 -19.27 7.56
CA THR A 130 6.15 -18.38 6.43
C THR A 130 5.93 -16.93 6.82
N VAL A 131 6.67 -16.02 6.18
CA VAL A 131 6.43 -14.59 6.25
C VAL A 131 6.31 -14.04 4.84
N THR A 132 5.19 -13.40 4.55
CA THR A 132 4.93 -12.75 3.26
C THR A 132 4.96 -11.25 3.45
N PRO A 133 6.08 -10.57 3.17
CA PRO A 133 6.13 -9.11 3.17
C PRO A 133 5.46 -8.53 1.91
N ASP A 134 4.94 -7.30 2.02
CA ASP A 134 4.59 -6.52 0.85
C ASP A 134 5.86 -6.17 0.03
N ARG A 135 5.67 -5.96 -1.28
CA ARG A 135 6.74 -5.58 -2.22
C ARG A 135 7.18 -4.13 -2.07
N GLY A 136 7.28 -3.66 -0.83
CA GLY A 136 7.79 -2.32 -0.53
C GLY A 136 9.31 -2.24 -0.64
N LYS A 137 9.84 -1.05 -0.92
CA LYS A 137 11.29 -0.77 -0.95
C LYS A 137 11.99 -1.03 0.38
N GLU A 138 11.24 -1.24 1.44
CA GLU A 138 11.70 -1.57 2.79
C GLU A 138 12.06 -3.03 2.99
N CYS A 139 11.71 -3.91 2.07
CA CYS A 139 11.98 -5.34 2.16
C CYS A 139 12.98 -5.91 1.12
N PRO A 140 14.06 -5.17 0.72
CA PRO A 140 15.08 -5.73 -0.17
C PRO A 140 15.89 -6.84 0.49
N TYR A 141 15.83 -6.95 1.82
CA TYR A 141 16.57 -7.92 2.62
C TYR A 141 15.68 -9.03 3.20
N HIS A 142 14.59 -9.41 2.48
CA HIS A 142 13.71 -10.51 2.90
C HIS A 142 14.48 -11.82 3.15
N GLN A 143 15.56 -12.06 2.41
CA GLN A 143 16.43 -13.21 2.58
C GLN A 143 17.10 -13.22 3.97
N LYS A 144 17.57 -12.07 4.45
CA LYS A 144 18.09 -11.93 5.83
C LYS A 144 17.04 -12.20 6.90
N LEU A 145 15.79 -11.86 6.63
CA LEU A 145 14.68 -12.18 7.53
C LEU A 145 14.48 -13.70 7.63
N CYS A 146 14.48 -14.39 6.49
CA CYS A 146 14.38 -15.85 6.45
C CYS A 146 15.56 -16.52 7.18
N ASP A 147 16.79 -16.07 6.92
CA ASP A 147 18.01 -16.60 7.54
C ASP A 147 17.96 -16.45 9.08
N GLN A 148 17.55 -15.29 9.58
CA GLN A 148 17.48 -15.01 11.01
C GLN A 148 16.36 -15.77 11.71
N LEU A 149 15.23 -15.98 11.05
CA LEU A 149 14.08 -16.68 11.59
C LEU A 149 14.12 -18.19 11.32
N LYS A 150 15.07 -18.66 10.50
CA LYS A 150 15.20 -20.08 10.08
C LYS A 150 13.90 -20.63 9.44
N ILE A 151 13.31 -19.87 8.53
CA ILE A 151 12.09 -20.19 7.79
C ILE A 151 12.31 -20.14 6.29
#